data_ed3490c405baebcb029099c3a7eeb138
#
_entry.id   ed3490c405baebcb029099c3a7eeb138
#
_cell.length_a   1.000
_cell.length_b   1.000
_cell.length_c   1.000
_cell.angle_alpha   90.00
_cell.angle_beta   90.00
_cell.angle_gamma   90.00
#
_symmetry.space_group_name_H-M   'P 1'
#
loop_
_entity.id
_entity.type
_entity.pdbx_description
1 polymer ?
#
loop_
_entity_poly.entity_id
_entity_poly.type
_entity_poly.pdbx_seq_one_letter_code
_entity_poly.pdbx_strand_id
1 'polypeptide(L)'
;MLSEHPVYLCVSYDTDLLAFDSVTGYVREWEHFVLEENKRSPNPLKIEIRTKSANEKSFESLIPDENIIYAFTLSPQRVTEQYEHNTPSLKQRISCVTGAVQKGFPVRLCFDPMIYCPDWQQEYDEMIKLVAKEVPMDQIFDVSVGSFRVSQDYLKKMRKSEPYSAVVQFPFQNDSGVYHYGKELTEQMEHYLTGKLLQYVPEDKIFRWES
;
A
#
# COMPACT_ATOMS: atom_id res chain seq x y z
N MET A 1 11.19 13.22 -24.21
CA MET A 1 11.24 11.96 -24.96
C MET A 1 10.90 10.87 -23.96
N LEU A 2 9.63 10.45 -23.91
CA LEU A 2 9.26 9.29 -23.12
C LEU A 2 9.91 8.07 -23.76
N SER A 3 10.42 7.16 -22.93
CA SER A 3 11.24 6.02 -23.34
C SER A 3 10.50 5.13 -24.34
N GLU A 4 11.25 4.35 -25.11
CA GLU A 4 10.72 3.29 -25.99
C GLU A 4 10.04 2.16 -25.16
N HIS A 5 10.09 2.25 -23.83
CA HIS A 5 9.53 1.29 -22.89
C HIS A 5 8.39 1.91 -22.09
N PRO A 6 7.39 1.11 -21.68
CA PRO A 6 6.36 1.54 -20.75
C PRO A 6 6.99 2.08 -19.45
N VAL A 7 6.44 3.17 -18.94
CA VAL A 7 6.90 3.78 -17.69
C VAL A 7 5.85 3.52 -16.60
N TYR A 8 6.30 2.95 -15.48
CA TYR A 8 5.51 2.82 -14.26
C TYR A 8 6.15 3.70 -13.18
N LEU A 9 5.43 4.70 -12.70
CA LEU A 9 5.94 5.69 -11.76
C LEU A 9 5.20 5.59 -10.43
N CYS A 10 5.91 5.23 -9.37
CA CYS A 10 5.38 5.32 -8.01
C CYS A 10 5.49 6.78 -7.53
N VAL A 11 4.37 7.46 -7.45
CA VAL A 11 4.28 8.80 -6.86
C VAL A 11 3.78 8.68 -5.43
N SER A 12 4.09 9.67 -4.56
CA SER A 12 3.64 9.62 -3.16
C SER A 12 4.30 8.51 -2.30
N TYR A 13 5.54 8.13 -2.64
CA TYR A 13 6.26 7.10 -1.88
C TYR A 13 6.69 7.60 -0.48
N ASP A 14 7.20 8.83 -0.40
CA ASP A 14 7.66 9.46 0.85
C ASP A 14 6.64 10.43 1.46
N THR A 15 5.49 10.62 0.79
CA THR A 15 4.41 11.52 1.21
C THR A 15 3.07 10.85 0.97
N ASP A 16 1.98 11.43 1.42
CA ASP A 16 0.63 10.95 1.12
C ASP A 16 -0.15 12.02 0.36
N LEU A 17 -0.08 11.98 -0.98
CA LEU A 17 -0.75 12.98 -1.83
C LEU A 17 -2.25 13.02 -1.61
N LEU A 18 -2.90 11.85 -1.42
CA LEU A 18 -4.34 11.79 -1.22
C LEU A 18 -4.76 12.40 0.12
N ALA A 19 -3.93 12.26 1.17
CA ALA A 19 -4.18 12.88 2.47
C ALA A 19 -4.17 14.42 2.39
N PHE A 20 -3.31 14.99 1.55
CA PHE A 20 -3.16 16.43 1.39
C PHE A 20 -3.93 17.00 0.20
N ASP A 21 -4.63 16.18 -0.56
CA ASP A 21 -5.25 16.57 -1.83
C ASP A 21 -6.29 17.71 -1.66
N SER A 22 -7.04 17.72 -0.57
CA SER A 22 -8.00 18.80 -0.27
C SER A 22 -7.36 20.20 -0.18
N VAL A 23 -6.04 20.28 0.05
CA VAL A 23 -5.28 21.53 0.13
C VAL A 23 -4.46 21.77 -1.13
N THR A 24 -3.90 20.73 -1.71
CA THR A 24 -2.92 20.84 -2.81
C THR A 24 -3.54 20.65 -4.19
N GLY A 25 -4.58 19.81 -4.31
CA GLY A 25 -5.17 19.42 -5.60
C GLY A 25 -4.22 18.61 -6.49
N TYR A 26 -3.10 18.09 -5.96
CA TYR A 26 -2.06 17.45 -6.77
C TYR A 26 -2.49 16.11 -7.36
N VAL A 27 -3.44 15.40 -6.76
CA VAL A 27 -3.96 14.15 -7.35
C VAL A 27 -4.62 14.43 -8.68
N ARG A 28 -5.41 15.52 -8.79
CA ARG A 28 -6.03 15.97 -10.04
C ARG A 28 -5.01 16.42 -11.09
N GLU A 29 -3.94 17.10 -10.66
CA GLU A 29 -2.87 17.51 -11.57
C GLU A 29 -2.14 16.29 -12.16
N TRP A 30 -1.91 15.25 -11.35
CA TRP A 30 -1.36 13.98 -11.82
C TRP A 30 -2.31 13.26 -12.77
N GLU A 31 -3.61 13.20 -12.45
CA GLU A 31 -4.63 12.64 -13.33
C GLU A 31 -4.60 13.34 -14.70
N HIS A 32 -4.69 14.66 -14.72
CA HIS A 32 -4.65 15.44 -15.94
C HIS A 32 -3.37 15.18 -16.73
N PHE A 33 -2.23 15.17 -16.07
CA PHE A 33 -0.93 14.91 -16.70
C PHE A 33 -0.90 13.53 -17.38
N VAL A 34 -1.30 12.48 -16.67
CA VAL A 34 -1.32 11.10 -17.21
C VAL A 34 -2.26 11.00 -18.42
N LEU A 35 -3.47 11.54 -18.30
CA LEU A 35 -4.45 11.52 -19.40
C LEU A 35 -3.95 12.26 -20.63
N GLU A 36 -3.32 13.43 -20.49
CA GLU A 36 -2.78 14.19 -21.62
C GLU A 36 -1.54 13.52 -22.22
N GLU A 37 -0.65 12.98 -21.40
CA GLU A 37 0.56 12.33 -21.90
C GLU A 37 0.22 11.04 -22.66
N ASN A 38 -0.73 10.25 -22.17
CA ASN A 38 -1.13 9.00 -22.81
C ASN A 38 -1.86 9.20 -24.15
N LYS A 39 -2.42 10.38 -24.41
CA LYS A 39 -2.92 10.74 -25.75
C LYS A 39 -1.81 10.92 -26.79
N ARG A 40 -0.59 11.20 -26.34
CA ARG A 40 0.55 11.57 -27.19
C ARG A 40 1.59 10.46 -27.32
N SER A 41 1.59 9.50 -26.39
CA SER A 41 2.58 8.43 -26.31
C SER A 41 2.02 7.09 -26.79
N PRO A 42 2.74 6.34 -27.63
CA PRO A 42 2.38 4.97 -27.96
C PRO A 42 2.58 4.00 -26.77
N ASN A 43 3.39 4.40 -25.79
CA ASN A 43 3.65 3.63 -24.57
C ASN A 43 3.00 4.37 -23.39
N PRO A 44 1.94 3.85 -22.80
CA PRO A 44 1.23 4.56 -21.73
C PRO A 44 2.11 4.71 -20.48
N LEU A 45 2.07 5.90 -19.92
CA LEU A 45 2.54 6.17 -18.57
C LEU A 45 1.52 5.62 -17.58
N LYS A 46 1.95 4.71 -16.69
CA LYS A 46 1.18 4.30 -15.51
C LYS A 46 1.74 4.95 -14.26
N ILE A 47 0.85 5.37 -13.38
CA ILE A 47 1.25 5.87 -12.06
C ILE A 47 0.57 5.09 -10.94
N GLU A 48 1.27 4.97 -9.82
CA GLU A 48 0.74 4.46 -8.56
C GLU A 48 0.76 5.59 -7.53
N ILE A 49 -0.41 5.90 -6.96
CA ILE A 49 -0.57 6.84 -5.86
C ILE A 49 -0.76 6.03 -4.58
N ARG A 50 0.32 5.88 -3.79
CA ARG A 50 0.28 5.15 -2.53
C ARG A 50 -0.28 6.02 -1.41
N THR A 51 -1.18 5.45 -0.58
CA THR A 51 -1.86 6.21 0.46
C THR A 51 -2.23 5.36 1.68
N LYS A 52 -2.29 6.01 2.82
CA LYS A 52 -2.97 5.55 4.05
C LYS A 52 -4.19 6.41 4.38
N SER A 53 -4.55 7.32 3.49
CA SER A 53 -5.67 8.24 3.66
C SER A 53 -7.03 7.53 3.56
N ALA A 54 -8.04 8.16 4.12
CA ALA A 54 -9.45 7.83 3.95
C ALA A 54 -10.22 9.03 3.37
N ASN A 55 -9.59 9.79 2.47
CA ASN A 55 -10.18 10.97 1.84
C ASN A 55 -11.09 10.58 0.67
N GLU A 56 -12.31 10.13 0.99
CA GLU A 56 -13.31 9.73 -0.02
C GLU A 56 -13.71 10.89 -0.95
N LYS A 57 -13.63 12.12 -0.47
CA LYS A 57 -14.05 13.31 -1.25
C LYS A 57 -13.18 13.55 -2.48
N SER A 58 -11.90 13.18 -2.46
CA SER A 58 -11.05 13.30 -3.64
C SER A 58 -11.61 12.52 -4.83
N PHE A 59 -12.22 11.35 -4.59
CA PHE A 59 -12.84 10.52 -5.63
C PHE A 59 -14.17 11.04 -6.19
N GLU A 60 -14.69 12.15 -5.67
CA GLU A 60 -15.90 12.79 -6.24
C GLU A 60 -15.59 13.61 -7.50
N SER A 61 -14.37 14.06 -7.63
CA SER A 61 -13.93 14.95 -8.71
C SER A 61 -12.92 14.34 -9.68
N LEU A 62 -12.47 13.13 -9.41
CA LEU A 62 -11.53 12.37 -10.25
C LEU A 62 -12.28 11.46 -11.22
N ILE A 63 -11.61 11.10 -12.31
CA ILE A 63 -12.15 10.19 -13.34
C ILE A 63 -11.37 8.89 -13.32
N PRO A 64 -12.01 7.72 -13.21
CA PRO A 64 -11.32 6.44 -13.27
C PRO A 64 -10.55 6.26 -14.59
N ASP A 65 -9.27 5.91 -14.50
CA ASP A 65 -8.42 5.57 -15.64
C ASP A 65 -7.54 4.36 -15.30
N GLU A 66 -7.39 3.42 -16.23
CA GLU A 66 -6.65 2.17 -16.03
C GLU A 66 -5.14 2.37 -15.79
N ASN A 67 -4.62 3.56 -16.06
CA ASN A 67 -3.22 3.92 -15.87
C ASN A 67 -2.96 4.65 -14.54
N ILE A 68 -3.99 4.87 -13.72
CA ILE A 68 -3.86 5.54 -12.42
C ILE A 68 -4.30 4.59 -11.32
N ILE A 69 -3.34 3.98 -10.63
CA ILE A 69 -3.58 2.96 -9.61
C ILE A 69 -3.55 3.62 -8.22
N TYR A 70 -4.61 3.49 -7.46
CA TYR A 70 -4.68 3.95 -6.07
C TYR A 70 -4.30 2.80 -5.13
N ALA A 71 -3.11 2.90 -4.54
CA ALA A 71 -2.51 1.85 -3.73
C ALA A 71 -2.71 2.13 -2.23
N PHE A 72 -3.73 1.49 -1.65
CA PHE A 72 -4.09 1.68 -0.24
C PHE A 72 -3.30 0.74 0.66
N THR A 73 -2.49 1.30 1.55
CA THR A 73 -1.82 0.51 2.59
C THR A 73 -2.80 0.18 3.71
N LEU A 74 -2.99 -1.10 3.95
CA LEU A 74 -3.84 -1.65 5.01
C LEU A 74 -2.97 -2.39 6.03
N SER A 75 -3.17 -2.05 7.30
CA SER A 75 -2.51 -2.69 8.44
C SER A 75 -3.57 -3.14 9.44
N PRO A 76 -3.34 -4.22 10.21
CA PRO A 76 -4.23 -4.60 11.30
C PRO A 76 -4.55 -3.42 12.22
N GLN A 77 -5.75 -3.39 12.79
CA GLN A 77 -6.19 -2.26 13.62
C GLN A 77 -5.21 -1.99 14.77
N ARG A 78 -4.71 -3.05 15.42
CA ARG A 78 -3.71 -2.94 16.48
C ARG A 78 -2.41 -2.29 16.00
N VAL A 79 -1.92 -2.67 14.81
CA VAL A 79 -0.72 -2.08 14.20
C VAL A 79 -0.95 -0.60 13.90
N THR A 80 -2.12 -0.28 13.32
CA THR A 80 -2.51 1.10 13.02
C THR A 80 -2.52 1.98 14.28
N GLU A 81 -3.13 1.50 15.37
CA GLU A 81 -3.23 2.24 16.63
C GLU A 81 -1.88 2.42 17.33
N GLN A 82 -1.02 1.41 17.27
CA GLN A 82 0.25 1.42 18.01
C GLN A 82 1.40 2.10 17.27
N TYR A 83 1.40 2.06 15.93
CA TYR A 83 2.58 2.44 15.14
C TYR A 83 2.29 3.43 14.01
N GLU A 84 1.03 3.61 13.59
CA GLU A 84 0.68 4.53 12.51
C GLU A 84 -0.04 5.77 13.04
N HIS A 85 0.66 6.55 13.83
CA HIS A 85 0.09 7.74 14.47
C HIS A 85 -0.47 8.75 13.45
N ASN A 86 -1.60 9.37 13.81
CA ASN A 86 -2.29 10.39 12.98
C ASN A 86 -2.77 9.87 11.60
N THR A 87 -2.93 8.58 11.44
CA THR A 87 -3.55 8.00 10.25
C THR A 87 -4.98 7.52 10.52
N PRO A 88 -5.84 7.43 9.49
CA PRO A 88 -7.18 6.87 9.64
C PRO A 88 -7.15 5.42 10.14
N SER A 89 -8.17 5.01 10.87
CA SER A 89 -8.37 3.62 11.30
C SER A 89 -8.49 2.67 10.10
N LEU A 90 -8.23 1.38 10.32
CA LEU A 90 -8.43 0.36 9.28
C LEU A 90 -9.84 0.43 8.67
N LYS A 91 -10.87 0.58 9.50
CA LYS A 91 -12.26 0.66 9.03
C LYS A 91 -12.50 1.86 8.11
N GLN A 92 -11.94 3.02 8.42
CA GLN A 92 -12.05 4.21 7.57
C GLN A 92 -11.33 4.02 6.23
N ARG A 93 -10.14 3.41 6.24
CA ARG A 93 -9.41 3.09 5.01
C ARG A 93 -10.21 2.10 4.15
N ILE A 94 -10.78 1.05 4.75
CA ILE A 94 -11.62 0.07 4.04
C ILE A 94 -12.84 0.73 3.41
N SER A 95 -13.52 1.65 4.13
CA SER A 95 -14.64 2.42 3.55
C SER A 95 -14.22 3.19 2.31
N CYS A 96 -13.08 3.89 2.38
CA CYS A 96 -12.54 4.64 1.26
C CYS A 96 -12.16 3.73 0.08
N VAL A 97 -11.52 2.60 0.34
CA VAL A 97 -11.22 1.55 -0.66
C VAL A 97 -12.49 1.08 -1.35
N THR A 98 -13.49 0.70 -0.57
CA THR A 98 -14.78 0.21 -1.10
C THR A 98 -15.45 1.26 -1.98
N GLY A 99 -15.49 2.51 -1.55
CA GLY A 99 -16.03 3.62 -2.33
C GLY A 99 -15.27 3.88 -3.64
N ALA A 100 -13.94 3.79 -3.61
CA ALA A 100 -13.11 3.94 -4.81
C ALA A 100 -13.35 2.79 -5.81
N VAL A 101 -13.34 1.54 -5.33
CA VAL A 101 -13.61 0.36 -6.19
C VAL A 101 -15.00 0.44 -6.82
N GLN A 102 -16.02 0.77 -6.04
CA GLN A 102 -17.41 0.91 -6.55
C GLN A 102 -17.58 2.00 -7.60
N LYS A 103 -16.74 3.03 -7.57
CA LYS A 103 -16.66 4.08 -8.58
C LYS A 103 -15.81 3.70 -9.80
N GLY A 104 -15.25 2.50 -9.84
CA GLY A 104 -14.47 1.96 -10.95
C GLY A 104 -13.00 2.40 -10.98
N PHE A 105 -12.47 2.96 -9.90
CA PHE A 105 -11.04 3.27 -9.82
C PHE A 105 -10.20 2.00 -9.68
N PRO A 106 -9.05 1.88 -10.38
CA PRO A 106 -8.10 0.80 -10.15
C PRO A 106 -7.50 0.90 -8.75
N VAL A 107 -7.82 -0.06 -7.89
CA VAL A 107 -7.34 -0.08 -6.50
C VAL A 107 -6.43 -1.27 -6.27
N ARG A 108 -5.21 -0.99 -5.78
CA ARG A 108 -4.28 -1.97 -5.20
C ARG A 108 -4.43 -2.00 -3.70
N LEU A 109 -4.56 -3.19 -3.13
CA LEU A 109 -4.47 -3.38 -1.69
C LEU A 109 -3.03 -3.69 -1.30
N CYS A 110 -2.41 -2.83 -0.51
CA CYS A 110 -1.03 -2.99 -0.08
C CYS A 110 -0.98 -3.50 1.37
N PHE A 111 -0.66 -4.77 1.54
CA PHE A 111 -0.26 -5.37 2.80
C PHE A 111 1.27 -5.35 2.91
N ASP A 112 1.85 -4.21 2.66
CA ASP A 112 3.27 -3.92 2.60
C ASP A 112 3.51 -2.51 3.18
N PRO A 113 4.22 -2.43 4.34
CA PRO A 113 4.88 -3.54 5.04
C PRO A 113 3.97 -4.26 6.04
N MET A 114 4.10 -5.59 6.10
CA MET A 114 3.60 -6.36 7.23
C MET A 114 4.47 -6.10 8.46
N ILE A 115 3.85 -5.79 9.58
CA ILE A 115 4.53 -5.55 10.86
C ILE A 115 4.38 -6.77 11.76
N TYR A 116 5.51 -7.31 12.21
CA TYR A 116 5.52 -8.39 13.20
C TYR A 116 5.12 -7.84 14.58
N CYS A 117 4.12 -8.46 15.18
CA CYS A 117 3.65 -8.15 16.52
C CYS A 117 3.18 -9.44 17.22
N PRO A 118 2.97 -9.43 18.53
CA PRO A 118 2.34 -10.57 19.21
C PRO A 118 1.02 -10.93 18.54
N ASP A 119 0.76 -12.22 18.36
CA ASP A 119 -0.46 -12.76 17.73
C ASP A 119 -0.71 -12.27 16.30
N TRP A 120 0.36 -11.90 15.57
CA TRP A 120 0.28 -11.33 14.23
C TRP A 120 -0.59 -12.14 13.26
N GLN A 121 -0.58 -13.46 13.37
CA GLN A 121 -1.40 -14.32 12.50
C GLN A 121 -2.89 -14.04 12.71
N GLN A 122 -3.32 -13.93 13.96
CA GLN A 122 -4.71 -13.59 14.28
C GLN A 122 -5.07 -12.18 13.82
N GLU A 123 -4.20 -11.21 14.08
CA GLU A 123 -4.40 -9.80 13.70
C GLU A 123 -4.56 -9.66 12.17
N TYR A 124 -3.71 -10.31 11.38
CA TYR A 124 -3.82 -10.30 9.92
C TYR A 124 -5.04 -11.10 9.42
N ASP A 125 -5.39 -12.19 10.06
CA ASP A 125 -6.58 -12.99 9.73
C ASP A 125 -7.87 -12.18 9.92
N GLU A 126 -7.99 -11.48 11.05
CA GLU A 126 -9.13 -10.59 11.33
C GLU A 126 -9.21 -9.45 10.34
N MET A 127 -8.08 -8.84 10.01
CA MET A 127 -7.99 -7.79 8.98
C MET A 127 -8.46 -8.31 7.61
N ILE A 128 -7.95 -9.45 7.14
CA ILE A 128 -8.32 -10.00 5.81
C ILE A 128 -9.80 -10.36 5.76
N LYS A 129 -10.35 -10.95 6.81
CA LYS A 129 -11.79 -11.24 6.91
C LYS A 129 -12.64 -9.96 6.81
N LEU A 130 -12.22 -8.90 7.48
CA LEU A 130 -12.91 -7.61 7.41
C LEU A 130 -12.82 -7.00 6.01
N VAL A 131 -11.63 -7.01 5.41
CA VAL A 131 -11.41 -6.50 4.04
C VAL A 131 -12.27 -7.28 3.05
N ALA A 132 -12.22 -8.61 3.07
CA ALA A 132 -12.98 -9.46 2.15
C ALA A 132 -14.50 -9.36 2.32
N LYS A 133 -14.97 -8.97 3.50
CA LYS A 133 -16.38 -8.73 3.76
C LYS A 133 -16.88 -7.41 3.16
N GLU A 134 -16.06 -6.36 3.21
CA GLU A 134 -16.49 -4.99 2.90
C GLU A 134 -16.06 -4.55 1.49
N VAL A 135 -14.93 -5.08 0.97
CA VAL A 135 -14.38 -4.72 -0.34
C VAL A 135 -14.81 -5.74 -1.40
N PRO A 136 -15.28 -5.31 -2.58
CA PRO A 136 -15.53 -6.23 -3.70
C PRO A 136 -14.19 -6.74 -4.29
N MET A 137 -13.67 -7.82 -3.70
CA MET A 137 -12.33 -8.36 -3.98
C MET A 137 -12.13 -8.82 -5.43
N ASP A 138 -13.19 -9.14 -6.13
CA ASP A 138 -13.18 -9.49 -7.56
C ASP A 138 -12.96 -8.28 -8.48
N GLN A 139 -13.20 -7.07 -7.97
CA GLN A 139 -13.10 -5.80 -8.73
C GLN A 139 -11.82 -5.03 -8.45
N ILE A 140 -11.00 -5.42 -7.48
CA ILE A 140 -9.72 -4.76 -7.23
C ILE A 140 -8.74 -4.97 -8.39
N PHE A 141 -7.82 -4.05 -8.56
CA PHE A 141 -6.77 -4.16 -9.57
C PHE A 141 -5.83 -5.32 -9.22
N ASP A 142 -5.18 -5.28 -8.07
CA ASP A 142 -4.32 -6.34 -7.53
C ASP A 142 -4.02 -6.14 -6.03
N VAL A 143 -3.12 -6.96 -5.50
CA VAL A 143 -2.66 -6.96 -4.11
C VAL A 143 -1.14 -7.02 -4.05
N SER A 144 -0.52 -6.24 -3.17
CA SER A 144 0.89 -6.40 -2.83
C SER A 144 1.08 -6.90 -1.39
N VAL A 145 2.00 -7.85 -1.22
CA VAL A 145 2.37 -8.42 0.08
C VAL A 145 3.87 -8.28 0.26
N GLY A 146 4.29 -7.78 1.42
CA GLY A 146 5.70 -7.66 1.77
C GLY A 146 5.90 -7.43 3.26
N SER A 147 6.93 -8.01 3.84
CA SER A 147 7.30 -7.78 5.23
C SER A 147 8.10 -6.49 5.40
N PHE A 148 8.17 -6.00 6.64
CA PHE A 148 8.90 -4.76 6.94
C PHE A 148 10.39 -4.87 6.60
N ARG A 149 10.85 -3.90 5.83
CA ARG A 149 12.25 -3.71 5.47
C ARG A 149 12.56 -2.22 5.40
N VAL A 150 13.76 -1.86 5.79
CA VAL A 150 14.14 -0.46 5.92
C VAL A 150 15.62 -0.28 5.70
N SER A 151 16.04 0.82 5.08
CA SER A 151 17.45 1.15 4.95
C SER A 151 18.10 1.48 6.31
N GLN A 152 19.40 1.28 6.40
CA GLN A 152 20.18 1.55 7.62
C GLN A 152 19.97 2.97 8.15
N ASP A 153 19.99 3.96 7.28
CA ASP A 153 19.89 5.36 7.69
C ASP A 153 18.48 5.72 8.18
N TYR A 154 17.47 5.15 7.56
CA TYR A 154 16.09 5.30 8.02
C TYR A 154 15.90 4.62 9.38
N LEU A 155 16.37 3.38 9.55
CA LEU A 155 16.26 2.68 10.83
C LEU A 155 16.96 3.44 11.97
N LYS A 156 18.14 4.05 11.72
CA LYS A 156 18.80 4.91 12.71
C LYS A 156 17.94 6.11 13.11
N LYS A 157 17.30 6.76 12.12
CA LYS A 157 16.39 7.89 12.39
C LYS A 157 15.17 7.44 13.19
N MET A 158 14.53 6.33 12.79
CA MET A 158 13.39 5.76 13.48
C MET A 158 13.72 5.37 14.93
N ARG A 159 14.86 4.71 15.17
CA ARG A 159 15.30 4.37 16.53
C ARG A 159 15.57 5.58 17.41
N LYS A 160 15.96 6.70 16.83
CA LYS A 160 16.17 7.95 17.56
C LYS A 160 14.85 8.62 17.93
N SER A 161 13.85 8.61 17.03
CA SER A 161 12.54 9.22 17.29
C SER A 161 11.65 8.33 18.15
N GLU A 162 11.75 6.99 17.99
CA GLU A 162 10.91 6.01 18.68
C GLU A 162 11.74 4.96 19.46
N PRO A 163 12.49 5.38 20.49
CA PRO A 163 13.45 4.51 21.17
C PRO A 163 12.81 3.33 21.93
N TYR A 164 11.52 3.39 22.21
CA TYR A 164 10.77 2.36 22.92
C TYR A 164 9.84 1.53 22.03
N SER A 165 9.81 1.79 20.74
CA SER A 165 8.98 1.04 19.81
C SER A 165 9.51 -0.37 19.58
N ALA A 166 8.70 -1.39 19.86
CA ALA A 166 9.07 -2.78 19.64
C ALA A 166 9.35 -3.09 18.16
N VAL A 167 8.73 -2.37 17.24
CA VAL A 167 8.95 -2.53 15.80
C VAL A 167 10.37 -2.13 15.43
N VAL A 168 10.80 -0.90 15.77
CA VAL A 168 12.13 -0.41 15.35
C VAL A 168 13.28 -0.99 16.18
N GLN A 169 12.99 -1.55 17.36
CA GLN A 169 13.98 -2.25 18.20
C GLN A 169 14.05 -3.75 17.93
N PHE A 170 13.27 -4.26 16.99
CA PHE A 170 13.36 -5.66 16.58
C PHE A 170 14.81 -6.00 16.16
N PRO A 171 15.31 -7.22 16.47
CA PRO A 171 16.66 -7.65 16.09
C PRO A 171 16.73 -8.03 14.61
N PHE A 172 16.62 -7.03 13.75
CA PHE A 172 16.67 -7.22 12.30
C PHE A 172 17.97 -7.84 11.81
N GLN A 173 17.88 -8.62 10.75
CA GLN A 173 19.02 -8.99 9.93
C GLN A 173 19.34 -7.87 8.93
N ASN A 174 20.60 -7.80 8.51
CA ASN A 174 21.05 -6.80 7.55
C ASN A 174 21.63 -7.46 6.32
N ASP A 175 21.06 -7.17 5.16
CA ASP A 175 21.58 -7.58 3.86
C ASP A 175 21.86 -6.33 3.03
N SER A 176 23.14 -6.08 2.76
CA SER A 176 23.63 -4.97 1.91
C SER A 176 23.07 -3.59 2.31
N GLY A 177 22.86 -3.34 3.61
CA GLY A 177 22.37 -2.06 4.13
C GLY A 177 20.83 -1.98 4.25
N VAL A 178 20.12 -3.06 3.94
CA VAL A 178 18.68 -3.20 4.17
C VAL A 178 18.45 -4.09 5.39
N TYR A 179 17.67 -3.59 6.34
CA TYR A 179 17.28 -4.29 7.55
C TYR A 179 15.89 -4.91 7.37
N HIS A 180 15.72 -6.18 7.71
CA HIS A 180 14.50 -6.96 7.57
C HIS A 180 14.40 -8.03 8.68
N TYR A 181 13.26 -8.72 8.78
CA TYR A 181 13.02 -9.74 9.82
C TYR A 181 13.88 -11.00 9.71
N GLY A 182 14.71 -11.12 8.66
CA GLY A 182 15.41 -12.35 8.31
C GLY A 182 14.53 -13.26 7.42
N LYS A 183 15.20 -14.13 6.67
CA LYS A 183 14.56 -14.93 5.61
C LYS A 183 13.40 -15.77 6.14
N GLU A 184 13.63 -16.50 7.23
CA GLU A 184 12.65 -17.45 7.77
C GLU A 184 11.34 -16.75 8.19
N LEU A 185 11.43 -15.67 8.98
CA LEU A 185 10.25 -14.96 9.45
C LEU A 185 9.56 -14.19 8.32
N THR A 186 10.34 -13.59 7.41
CA THR A 186 9.80 -12.95 6.20
C THR A 186 8.97 -13.93 5.38
N GLU A 187 9.53 -15.09 5.03
CA GLU A 187 8.83 -16.12 4.26
C GLU A 187 7.59 -16.63 5.01
N GLN A 188 7.69 -16.86 6.30
CA GLN A 188 6.57 -17.31 7.13
C GLN A 188 5.41 -16.31 7.09
N MET A 189 5.69 -15.01 7.27
CA MET A 189 4.66 -13.96 7.27
C MET A 189 4.01 -13.81 5.89
N GLU A 190 4.83 -13.71 4.85
CA GLU A 190 4.35 -13.47 3.50
C GLU A 190 3.59 -14.68 2.92
N HIS A 191 4.08 -15.90 3.13
CA HIS A 191 3.35 -17.12 2.73
C HIS A 191 2.02 -17.28 3.48
N TYR A 192 2.01 -16.98 4.80
CA TYR A 192 0.78 -17.04 5.58
C TYR A 192 -0.29 -16.11 5.01
N LEU A 193 0.06 -14.84 4.80
CA LEU A 193 -0.90 -13.85 4.30
C LEU A 193 -1.33 -14.17 2.86
N THR A 194 -0.39 -14.54 1.99
CA THR A 194 -0.69 -14.96 0.62
C THR A 194 -1.68 -16.13 0.61
N GLY A 195 -1.47 -17.14 1.44
CA GLY A 195 -2.39 -18.28 1.56
C GLY A 195 -3.80 -17.91 1.99
N LYS A 196 -3.96 -16.84 2.80
CA LYS A 196 -5.28 -16.30 3.15
C LYS A 196 -5.91 -15.52 2.00
N LEU A 197 -5.13 -14.73 1.28
CA LEU A 197 -5.58 -13.92 0.15
C LEU A 197 -6.03 -14.76 -1.05
N LEU A 198 -5.41 -15.91 -1.29
CA LEU A 198 -5.79 -16.84 -2.36
C LEU A 198 -7.24 -17.35 -2.27
N GLN A 199 -7.89 -17.19 -1.12
CA GLN A 199 -9.32 -17.51 -0.97
C GLN A 199 -10.23 -16.47 -1.64
N TYR A 200 -9.70 -15.28 -1.95
CA TYR A 200 -10.47 -14.12 -2.42
C TYR A 200 -9.94 -13.53 -3.72
N VAL A 201 -8.67 -13.74 -4.03
CA VAL A 201 -7.98 -13.12 -5.16
C VAL A 201 -7.17 -14.19 -5.89
N PRO A 202 -7.21 -14.26 -7.23
CA PRO A 202 -6.38 -15.19 -7.99
C PRO A 202 -4.89 -14.90 -7.84
N GLU A 203 -4.05 -15.92 -7.98
CA GLU A 203 -2.62 -15.85 -7.70
C GLU A 203 -1.88 -14.83 -8.58
N ASP A 204 -2.27 -14.69 -9.82
CA ASP A 204 -1.70 -13.74 -10.79
C ASP A 204 -1.95 -12.26 -10.45
N LYS A 205 -2.85 -12.01 -9.50
CA LYS A 205 -3.08 -10.67 -8.92
C LYS A 205 -2.38 -10.46 -7.58
N ILE A 206 -1.58 -11.38 -7.08
CA ILE A 206 -0.87 -11.24 -5.80
C ILE A 206 0.62 -11.03 -6.05
N PHE A 207 1.09 -9.82 -5.85
CA PHE A 207 2.51 -9.46 -5.94
C PHE A 207 3.21 -9.68 -4.61
N ARG A 208 4.34 -10.37 -4.66
CA ARG A 208 5.31 -10.42 -3.57
C ARG A 208 6.64 -9.87 -4.07
N TRP A 209 7.30 -9.10 -3.22
CA TRP A 209 8.66 -8.71 -3.52
C TRP A 209 9.57 -9.92 -3.35
N GLU A 210 10.25 -10.32 -4.41
CA GLU A 210 11.32 -11.29 -4.30
C GLU A 210 12.48 -10.66 -3.52
N SER A 211 12.87 -11.30 -2.41
CA SER A 211 13.98 -10.87 -1.54
C SER A 211 15.30 -11.49 -2.00
#